data_e1a4c924cda1bdf1d08cd5eb90cb0048
#
_entry.id   e1a4c924cda1bdf1d08cd5eb90cb0048
#
_cell.length_a   1.000
_cell.length_b   1.000
_cell.length_c   1.000
_cell.angle_alpha   90.00
_cell.angle_beta   90.00
_cell.angle_gamma   90.00
#
_symmetry.space_group_name_H-M   'P 1'
#
loop_
_entity.id
_entity.type
_entity.pdbx_description
1 polymer ?
#
loop_
_entity_poly.entity_id
_entity_poly.type
_entity_poly.pdbx_seq_one_letter_code
_entity_poly.pdbx_strand_id
1 'polypeptide(L)'
;MDIRPDFTAARSFAPLLIGMAITIVDIPMMAIAMPGIGADLNLGTGALALIAGAYPLVVAMLLLPAGRAGDRFGRRRVFLAGGLLFLIGAMLSALAPGAVALAGARMVQAVGAAALAPQALAMIPRLFAPGAQSRAF
;
A
#
# COMPACT_ATOMS: atom_id res chain seq x y z
N MET A 1 -0.53 24.40 29.96
CA MET A 1 -0.05 23.37 29.03
C MET A 1 -0.85 23.54 27.73
N ASP A 2 -0.29 24.38 26.85
CA ASP A 2 -1.01 24.89 25.68
C ASP A 2 -0.99 23.80 24.59
N ILE A 3 -2.11 23.06 24.44
CA ILE A 3 -2.30 22.03 23.43
C ILE A 3 -2.78 22.74 22.17
N ARG A 4 -1.92 23.53 21.55
CA ARG A 4 -2.18 23.98 20.18
C ARG A 4 -1.86 22.83 19.25
N PRO A 5 -2.84 22.33 18.47
CA PRO A 5 -2.57 21.32 17.47
C PRO A 5 -1.57 21.91 16.46
N ASP A 6 -0.41 21.27 16.35
CA ASP A 6 0.63 21.65 15.41
C ASP A 6 0.14 21.29 14.00
N PHE A 7 -0.59 22.20 13.37
CA PHE A 7 -1.18 22.04 12.03
C PHE A 7 -0.12 21.73 10.97
N THR A 8 1.13 22.11 11.20
CA THR A 8 2.26 21.77 10.34
C THR A 8 2.61 20.29 10.42
N ALA A 9 2.62 19.71 11.61
CA ALA A 9 2.82 18.28 11.81
C ALA A 9 1.66 17.47 11.20
N ALA A 10 0.42 17.91 11.42
CA ALA A 10 -0.77 17.26 10.85
C ALA A 10 -0.77 17.25 9.32
N ARG A 11 -0.37 18.34 8.66
CA ARG A 11 -0.25 18.41 7.19
C ARG A 11 0.82 17.47 6.64
N SER A 12 1.90 17.24 7.37
CA SER A 12 2.96 16.31 6.98
C SER A 12 2.57 14.84 7.22
N PHE A 13 1.65 14.59 8.18
CA PHE A 13 1.20 13.26 8.55
C PHE A 13 0.06 12.73 7.66
N ALA A 14 -0.80 13.62 7.17
CA ALA A 14 -1.95 13.24 6.33
C ALA A 14 -1.57 12.37 5.11
N PRO A 15 -0.53 12.68 4.31
CA PRO A 15 -0.15 11.84 3.17
C PRO A 15 0.26 10.42 3.59
N LEU A 16 0.88 10.27 4.76
CA LEU A 16 1.29 8.96 5.28
C LEU A 16 0.08 8.13 5.68
N LEU A 17 -0.89 8.74 6.37
CA LEU A 17 -2.15 8.08 6.72
C LEU A 17 -2.95 7.69 5.49
N ILE A 18 -3.05 8.57 4.51
CA ILE A 18 -3.77 8.30 3.25
C ILE A 18 -3.10 7.12 2.52
N GLY A 19 -1.77 7.12 2.39
CA GLY A 19 -1.04 6.03 1.76
C GLY A 19 -1.25 4.68 2.47
N MET A 20 -1.26 4.68 3.80
CA MET A 20 -1.56 3.46 4.58
C MET A 20 -3.03 3.05 4.44
N ALA A 21 -3.96 3.99 4.55
CA ALA A 21 -5.39 3.70 4.45
C ALA A 21 -5.76 3.07 3.10
N ILE A 22 -5.21 3.59 2.00
CA ILE A 22 -5.45 3.06 0.66
C ILE A 22 -4.98 1.60 0.56
N THR A 23 -3.79 1.26 1.08
CA THR A 23 -3.29 -0.12 1.05
C THR A 23 -4.07 -1.07 1.94
N ILE A 24 -4.58 -0.60 3.09
CA ILE A 24 -5.39 -1.41 4.01
C ILE A 24 -6.78 -1.67 3.41
N VAL A 25 -7.40 -0.67 2.78
CA VAL A 25 -8.74 -0.78 2.18
C VAL A 25 -8.73 -1.62 0.91
N ASP A 26 -7.61 -1.65 0.17
CA ASP A 26 -7.49 -2.40 -1.08
C ASP A 26 -7.74 -3.91 -0.91
N ILE A 27 -7.27 -4.51 0.19
CA ILE A 27 -7.43 -5.95 0.44
C ILE A 27 -8.91 -6.36 0.57
N PRO A 28 -9.71 -5.77 1.47
CA PRO A 28 -11.13 -6.13 1.57
C PRO A 28 -11.94 -5.73 0.32
N MET A 29 -11.61 -4.61 -0.33
CA MET A 29 -12.27 -4.23 -1.59
C MET A 29 -12.08 -5.29 -2.67
N MET A 30 -10.86 -5.81 -2.80
CA MET A 30 -10.58 -6.88 -3.76
C MET A 30 -11.33 -8.16 -3.42
N ALA A 31 -11.42 -8.54 -2.13
CA ALA A 31 -12.17 -9.72 -1.70
C ALA A 31 -13.66 -9.62 -2.07
N ILE A 32 -14.25 -8.43 -1.94
CA ILE A 32 -15.65 -8.18 -2.34
C ILE A 32 -15.82 -8.19 -3.86
N ALA A 33 -14.85 -7.68 -4.62
CA ALA A 33 -14.91 -7.62 -6.08
C ALA A 33 -14.66 -8.97 -6.76
N MET A 34 -13.95 -9.91 -6.10
CA MET A 34 -13.53 -11.19 -6.67
C MET A 34 -14.65 -12.02 -7.31
N PRO A 35 -15.85 -12.20 -6.70
CA PRO A 35 -16.92 -12.96 -7.35
C PRO A 35 -17.39 -12.34 -8.66
N GLY A 36 -17.52 -11.00 -8.71
CA GLY A 36 -17.90 -10.29 -9.93
C GLY A 36 -16.84 -10.42 -11.02
N ILE A 37 -15.57 -10.21 -10.68
CA ILE A 37 -14.43 -10.38 -11.59
C ILE A 37 -14.38 -11.81 -12.13
N GLY A 38 -14.63 -12.80 -11.27
CA GLY A 38 -14.68 -14.21 -11.66
C GLY A 38 -15.77 -14.51 -12.70
N ALA A 39 -16.94 -13.92 -12.52
CA ALA A 39 -18.06 -14.05 -13.46
C ALA A 39 -17.78 -13.35 -14.79
N ASP A 40 -17.31 -12.10 -14.76
CA ASP A 40 -17.06 -11.28 -15.96
C ASP A 40 -15.92 -11.84 -16.83
N LEU A 41 -14.87 -12.38 -16.19
CA LEU A 41 -13.70 -12.93 -16.88
C LEU A 41 -13.75 -14.45 -17.05
N ASN A 42 -14.84 -15.10 -16.67
CA ASN A 42 -15.02 -16.56 -16.70
C ASN A 42 -13.87 -17.32 -16.02
N LEU A 43 -13.48 -16.89 -14.81
CA LEU A 43 -12.35 -17.46 -14.07
C LEU A 43 -12.80 -18.59 -13.14
N GLY A 44 -12.09 -19.69 -13.19
CA GLY A 44 -12.24 -20.75 -12.19
C GLY A 44 -11.70 -20.34 -10.81
N THR A 45 -12.16 -21.04 -9.76
CA THR A 45 -11.79 -20.79 -8.36
C THR A 45 -10.26 -20.80 -8.12
N GLY A 46 -9.52 -21.64 -8.84
CA GLY A 46 -8.04 -21.69 -8.75
C GLY A 46 -7.37 -20.41 -9.24
N ALA A 47 -7.83 -19.83 -10.35
CA ALA A 47 -7.30 -18.58 -10.88
C ALA A 47 -7.58 -17.42 -9.93
N LEU A 48 -8.79 -17.36 -9.38
CA LEU A 48 -9.18 -16.36 -8.38
C LEU A 48 -8.33 -16.46 -7.11
N ALA A 49 -8.10 -17.68 -6.61
CA ALA A 49 -7.25 -17.91 -5.45
C ALA A 49 -5.79 -17.47 -5.68
N LEU A 50 -5.25 -17.72 -6.88
CA LEU A 50 -3.91 -17.25 -7.27
C LEU A 50 -3.83 -15.73 -7.32
N ILE A 51 -4.79 -15.06 -7.94
CA ILE A 51 -4.85 -13.59 -8.03
C ILE A 51 -4.94 -12.98 -6.61
N ALA A 52 -5.80 -13.53 -5.77
CA ALA A 52 -5.98 -13.07 -4.40
C ALA A 52 -4.74 -13.30 -3.52
N GLY A 53 -4.09 -14.46 -3.66
CA GLY A 53 -2.92 -14.85 -2.86
C GLY A 53 -1.61 -14.22 -3.33
N ALA A 54 -1.47 -13.90 -4.62
CA ALA A 54 -0.24 -13.33 -5.16
C ALA A 54 0.10 -11.97 -4.56
N TYR A 55 -0.90 -11.12 -4.33
CA TYR A 55 -0.70 -9.77 -3.77
C TYR A 55 -0.05 -9.81 -2.37
N PRO A 56 -0.64 -10.45 -1.35
CA PRO A 56 -0.03 -10.48 -0.02
C PRO A 56 1.32 -11.21 0.00
N LEU A 57 1.51 -12.21 -0.85
CA LEU A 57 2.79 -12.90 -0.98
C LEU A 57 3.90 -11.95 -1.47
N VAL A 58 3.65 -11.21 -2.54
CA VAL A 58 4.61 -10.22 -3.09
C VAL A 58 4.89 -9.12 -2.06
N VAL A 59 3.86 -8.62 -1.37
CA VAL A 59 4.04 -7.63 -0.30
C VAL A 59 4.97 -8.18 0.79
N ALA A 60 4.71 -9.39 1.28
CA ALA A 60 5.52 -10.01 2.33
C ALA A 60 6.99 -10.20 1.90
N MET A 61 7.22 -10.68 0.68
CA MET A 61 8.58 -10.87 0.13
C MET A 61 9.36 -9.56 -0.01
N LEU A 62 8.69 -8.48 -0.37
CA LEU A 62 9.33 -7.20 -0.64
C LEU A 62 9.38 -6.24 0.54
N LEU A 63 8.68 -6.53 1.64
CA LEU A 63 8.60 -5.65 2.80
C LEU A 63 10.00 -5.31 3.37
N LEU A 64 10.85 -6.31 3.54
CA LEU A 64 12.20 -6.12 4.07
C LEU A 64 13.15 -5.43 3.09
N PRO A 65 13.24 -5.83 1.80
CA PRO A 65 13.99 -5.08 0.79
C PRO A 65 13.53 -3.63 0.65
N ALA A 66 12.23 -3.36 0.68
CA ALA A 66 11.68 -2.01 0.58
C ALA A 66 12.06 -1.14 1.80
N GLY A 67 12.07 -1.73 3.01
CA GLY A 67 12.58 -1.05 4.20
C GLY A 67 14.03 -0.61 4.04
N ARG A 68 14.91 -1.51 3.58
CA ARG A 68 16.32 -1.21 3.30
C ARG A 68 16.50 -0.17 2.20
N ALA A 69 15.66 -0.20 1.16
CA ALA A 69 15.66 0.80 0.11
C ALA A 69 15.34 2.20 0.67
N GLY A 70 14.40 2.29 1.61
CA GLY A 70 14.09 3.55 2.29
C GLY A 70 15.26 4.12 3.10
N ASP A 71 16.03 3.25 3.75
CA ASP A 71 17.23 3.67 4.49
C ASP A 71 18.36 4.16 3.56
N ARG A 72 18.50 3.52 2.39
CA ARG A 72 19.56 3.83 1.42
C ARG A 72 19.23 5.03 0.52
N PHE A 73 18.01 5.11 -0.01
CA PHE A 73 17.61 6.10 -1.02
C PHE A 73 16.77 7.25 -0.45
N GLY A 74 16.43 7.17 0.83
CA GLY A 74 15.60 8.15 1.53
C GLY A 74 14.13 7.75 1.58
N ARG A 75 13.58 7.65 2.80
CA ARG A 75 12.23 7.14 3.10
C ARG A 75 11.13 7.87 2.35
N ARG A 76 11.20 9.21 2.25
CA ARG A 76 10.21 10.02 1.53
C ARG A 76 10.19 9.68 0.04
N ARG A 77 11.36 9.50 -0.59
CA ARG A 77 11.44 9.17 -2.03
C ARG A 77 10.86 7.80 -2.30
N VAL A 78 11.21 6.80 -1.50
CA VAL A 78 10.71 5.43 -1.64
C VAL A 78 9.20 5.39 -1.36
N PHE A 79 8.69 6.14 -0.38
CA PHE A 79 7.26 6.28 -0.11
C PHE A 79 6.50 6.84 -1.32
N LEU A 80 6.96 7.95 -1.90
CA LEU A 80 6.30 8.58 -3.05
C LEU A 80 6.36 7.69 -4.30
N ALA A 81 7.50 7.04 -4.55
CA ALA A 81 7.65 6.09 -5.65
C ALA A 81 6.73 4.87 -5.46
N GLY A 82 6.64 4.35 -4.24
CA GLY A 82 5.72 3.26 -3.87
C GLY A 82 4.27 3.65 -4.08
N GLY A 83 3.87 4.85 -3.66
CA GLY A 83 2.53 5.38 -3.86
C GLY A 83 2.16 5.52 -5.34
N LEU A 84 3.08 6.07 -6.14
CA LEU A 84 2.87 6.17 -7.59
C LEU A 84 2.72 4.79 -8.23
N LEU A 85 3.59 3.85 -7.87
CA LEU A 85 3.54 2.48 -8.40
C LEU A 85 2.25 1.76 -7.98
N PHE A 86 1.80 1.97 -6.75
CA PHE A 86 0.52 1.44 -6.27
C PHE A 86 -0.66 1.97 -7.09
N LEU A 87 -0.70 3.28 -7.36
CA LEU A 87 -1.75 3.91 -8.17
C LEU A 87 -1.73 3.39 -9.62
N ILE A 88 -0.55 3.28 -10.22
CA ILE A 88 -0.40 2.71 -11.58
C ILE A 88 -0.94 1.28 -11.60
N GLY A 89 -0.55 0.44 -10.62
CA GLY A 89 -1.06 -0.92 -10.50
C GLY A 89 -2.57 -1.00 -10.32
N ALA A 90 -3.15 -0.09 -9.53
CA ALA A 90 -4.59 0.00 -9.35
C ALA A 90 -5.33 0.38 -10.65
N MET A 91 -4.81 1.36 -11.40
CA MET A 91 -5.36 1.74 -12.71
C MET A 91 -5.27 0.60 -13.72
N LEU A 92 -4.12 -0.08 -13.78
CA LEU A 92 -3.95 -1.25 -14.65
C LEU A 92 -4.90 -2.39 -14.26
N SER A 93 -5.15 -2.59 -12.97
CA SER A 93 -6.10 -3.60 -12.48
C SER A 93 -7.53 -3.29 -12.92
N ALA A 94 -7.93 -2.00 -12.88
CA ALA A 94 -9.25 -1.56 -13.32
C ALA A 94 -9.47 -1.71 -14.83
N LEU A 95 -8.40 -1.67 -15.63
CA LEU A 95 -8.42 -1.77 -17.08
C LEU A 95 -8.05 -3.17 -17.59
N ALA A 96 -7.85 -4.14 -16.69
CA ALA A 96 -7.35 -5.46 -17.06
C ALA A 96 -8.36 -6.26 -17.91
N PRO A 97 -8.01 -6.65 -19.15
CA PRO A 97 -8.94 -7.35 -20.05
C PRO A 97 -9.06 -8.85 -19.74
N GLY A 98 -8.33 -9.37 -18.75
CA GLY A 98 -8.31 -10.79 -18.41
C GLY A 98 -7.44 -11.12 -17.21
N ALA A 99 -7.48 -12.38 -16.78
CA ALA A 99 -6.82 -12.87 -15.58
C ALA A 99 -5.32 -12.57 -15.50
N VAL A 100 -4.60 -12.79 -16.59
CA VAL A 100 -3.13 -12.59 -16.63
C VAL A 100 -2.79 -11.11 -16.47
N ALA A 101 -3.52 -10.23 -17.17
CA ALA A 101 -3.33 -8.79 -17.06
C ALA A 101 -3.68 -8.30 -15.64
N LEU A 102 -4.77 -8.80 -15.06
CA LEU A 102 -5.17 -8.50 -13.70
C LEU A 102 -4.11 -8.96 -12.68
N ALA A 103 -3.63 -10.20 -12.81
CA ALA A 103 -2.57 -10.72 -11.93
C ALA A 103 -1.29 -9.87 -12.02
N GLY A 104 -0.85 -9.52 -13.22
CA GLY A 104 0.31 -8.65 -13.43
C GLY A 104 0.12 -7.26 -12.82
N ALA A 105 -1.03 -6.64 -13.04
CA ALA A 105 -1.38 -5.35 -12.45
C ALA A 105 -1.39 -5.39 -10.91
N ARG A 106 -1.94 -6.46 -10.32
CA ARG A 106 -1.92 -6.71 -8.86
C ARG A 106 -0.49 -6.90 -8.32
N MET A 107 0.41 -7.53 -9.07
CA MET A 107 1.81 -7.63 -8.68
C MET A 107 2.49 -6.26 -8.65
N VAL A 108 2.26 -5.41 -9.66
CA VAL A 108 2.77 -4.02 -9.68
C VAL A 108 2.24 -3.24 -8.47
N GLN A 109 0.95 -3.36 -8.19
CA GLN A 109 0.31 -2.72 -7.04
C GLN A 109 0.90 -3.23 -5.72
N ALA A 110 1.18 -4.54 -5.59
CA ALA A 110 1.80 -5.13 -4.41
C ALA A 110 3.23 -4.62 -4.15
N VAL A 111 4.03 -4.42 -5.19
CA VAL A 111 5.37 -3.79 -5.08
C VAL A 111 5.23 -2.37 -4.51
N GLY A 112 4.26 -1.59 -5.00
CA GLY A 112 3.96 -0.27 -4.48
C GLY A 112 3.55 -0.30 -3.00
N ALA A 113 2.66 -1.19 -2.62
CA ALA A 113 2.21 -1.37 -1.23
C ALA A 113 3.37 -1.75 -0.29
N ALA A 114 4.23 -2.68 -0.71
CA ALA A 114 5.42 -3.08 0.04
C ALA A 114 6.39 -1.92 0.30
N ALA A 115 6.47 -0.97 -0.65
CA ALA A 115 7.29 0.22 -0.50
C ALA A 115 6.66 1.27 0.44
N LEU A 116 5.32 1.35 0.52
CA LEU A 116 4.61 2.33 1.36
C LEU A 116 4.71 2.02 2.86
N ALA A 117 4.38 0.80 3.27
CA ALA A 117 4.16 0.43 4.67
C ALA A 117 5.39 0.68 5.58
N PRO A 118 6.60 0.17 5.27
CA PRO A 118 7.75 0.36 6.16
C PRO A 118 8.21 1.83 6.22
N GLN A 119 8.00 2.60 5.14
CA GLN A 119 8.37 4.01 5.13
C GLN A 119 7.44 4.84 6.00
N ALA A 120 6.13 4.59 5.93
CA ALA A 120 5.14 5.26 6.76
C ALA A 120 5.41 5.01 8.24
N LEU A 121 5.55 3.75 8.66
CA LEU A 121 5.86 3.38 10.04
C LEU A 121 7.14 4.01 10.56
N ALA A 122 8.19 4.09 9.73
CA ALA A 122 9.47 4.66 10.12
C ALA A 122 9.48 6.20 10.14
N MET A 123 8.54 6.87 9.48
CA MET A 123 8.42 8.33 9.49
C MET A 123 7.56 8.84 10.66
N ILE A 124 6.62 8.04 11.18
CA ILE A 124 5.75 8.42 12.31
C ILE A 124 6.54 8.94 13.52
N PRO A 125 7.55 8.22 14.06
CA PRO A 125 8.29 8.69 15.22
C PRO A 125 9.02 10.01 15.02
N ARG A 126 9.35 10.35 13.79
CA ARG A 126 10.07 11.60 13.45
C ARG A 126 9.16 12.82 13.40
N LEU A 127 7.84 12.63 13.29
CA LEU A 127 6.85 13.69 13.22
C LEU A 127 6.28 14.07 14.58
N PHE A 128 6.48 13.22 15.61
CA PHE A 128 5.99 13.45 16.96
C PHE A 128 7.11 13.66 17.95
N ALA A 129 6.93 14.64 18.84
CA ALA A 129 7.82 14.82 20.00
C ALA A 129 7.78 13.56 20.89
N PRO A 130 8.87 13.27 21.67
CA PRO A 130 8.99 12.02 22.44
C PRO A 130 7.79 11.66 23.34
N GLY A 131 7.06 12.66 23.85
CA GLY A 131 5.86 12.43 24.67
C GLY A 131 4.57 12.18 23.90
N ALA A 132 4.54 12.41 22.60
CA ALA A 132 3.36 12.21 21.73
C ALA A 132 3.43 10.90 20.94
N GLN A 133 4.58 10.26 20.86
CA GLN A 133 4.80 9.01 20.12
C GLN A 133 3.96 7.85 20.67
N SER A 134 3.80 7.73 21.99
CA SER A 134 3.02 6.66 22.63
C SER A 134 1.52 6.71 22.31
N ARG A 135 1.01 7.84 21.80
CA ARG A 135 -0.40 7.99 21.39
C ARG A 135 -0.62 7.75 19.90
N ALA A 136 0.45 7.60 19.12
CA ALA A 136 0.40 7.37 17.68
C ALA A 136 0.46 5.88 17.31
N PHE A 137 0.76 5.01 18.27
CA PHE A 137 0.74 3.56 18.21
C PHE A 137 -0.34 3.01 19.14
#